data_bcdee43878a9db1e0f10cce18b0edfb4
#
_entry.id   bcdee43878a9db1e0f10cce18b0edfb4
#
_cell.length_a   1.000
_cell.length_b   1.000
_cell.length_c   1.000
_cell.angle_alpha   90.00
_cell.angle_beta   90.00
_cell.angle_gamma   90.00
#
_symmetry.space_group_name_H-M   'P 1'
#
loop_
_entity.id
_entity.type
_entity.pdbx_description
1 polymer ?
#
loop_
_entity_poly.entity_id
_entity_poly.type
_entity_poly.pdbx_seq_one_letter_code
_entity_poly.pdbx_strand_id
1 'polypeptide(L)'
;MARAIILESNFTFQEILKNIFASRFPSVELLVVANGMEAMGKIESLLPDLILIDIKLPGDNALDLTRRIKTRHPESAVIFLCSYDMPEYRDTASRHGADYFMVKDSPTGDYIALIESILSGRGRPMENPS
;
A
#
# COMPACT_ATOMS: atom_id res chain seq x y z
N MET A 1 -16.18 7.25 5.88
CA MET A 1 -15.65 5.90 6.19
C MET A 1 -14.35 5.70 5.43
N ALA A 2 -13.32 5.25 6.11
CA ALA A 2 -12.03 4.99 5.46
C ALA A 2 -12.09 3.72 4.61
N ARG A 3 -11.40 3.75 3.48
CA ARG A 3 -11.34 2.65 2.53
C ARG A 3 -9.89 2.33 2.21
N ALA A 4 -9.57 1.03 2.12
CA ALA A 4 -8.22 0.57 1.81
C ALA A 4 -8.27 -0.55 0.77
N ILE A 5 -7.24 -0.59 -0.06
CA ILE A 5 -7.04 -1.68 -1.02
C ILE A 5 -5.68 -2.30 -0.77
N ILE A 6 -5.65 -3.63 -0.77
CA ILE A 6 -4.42 -4.40 -0.70
C ILE A 6 -4.18 -5.04 -2.06
N LEU A 7 -3.07 -4.70 -2.70
CA LEU A 7 -2.65 -5.27 -3.97
C LEU A 7 -1.52 -6.25 -3.68
N GLU A 8 -1.86 -7.52 -3.53
CA GLU A 8 -0.96 -8.57 -3.07
C GLU A 8 -1.41 -9.92 -3.61
N SER A 9 -0.49 -10.68 -4.19
CA SER A 9 -0.80 -11.99 -4.77
C SER A 9 -0.56 -13.17 -3.82
N ASN A 10 0.25 -13.00 -2.80
CA ASN A 10 0.55 -14.07 -1.84
C ASN A 10 -0.59 -14.24 -0.85
N PHE A 11 -1.24 -15.41 -0.87
CA PHE A 11 -2.40 -15.66 -0.03
C PHE A 11 -2.09 -15.53 1.46
N THR A 12 -0.97 -16.09 1.91
CA THR A 12 -0.59 -16.02 3.33
C THR A 12 -0.44 -14.58 3.79
N PHE A 13 0.23 -13.75 2.99
CA PHE A 13 0.43 -12.35 3.35
C PHE A 13 -0.87 -11.56 3.28
N GLN A 14 -1.74 -11.87 2.32
CA GLN A 14 -3.08 -11.27 2.27
C GLN A 14 -3.82 -11.51 3.59
N GLU A 15 -3.75 -12.75 4.11
CA GLU A 15 -4.45 -13.10 5.36
C GLU A 15 -3.84 -12.37 6.56
N ILE A 16 -2.52 -12.21 6.59
CA ILE A 16 -1.86 -11.44 7.65
C ILE A 16 -2.38 -10.00 7.67
N LEU A 17 -2.40 -9.35 6.51
CA LEU A 17 -2.89 -7.97 6.42
C LEU A 17 -4.38 -7.87 6.74
N LYS A 18 -5.19 -8.80 6.23
CA LYS A 18 -6.62 -8.82 6.52
C LYS A 18 -6.89 -8.95 8.01
N ASN A 19 -6.12 -9.79 8.70
CA ASN A 19 -6.26 -9.95 10.15
C ASN A 19 -5.89 -8.68 10.92
N ILE A 20 -4.88 -7.96 10.46
CA ILE A 20 -4.51 -6.67 11.06
C ILE A 20 -5.70 -5.68 10.95
N PHE A 21 -6.26 -5.56 9.76
CA PHE A 21 -7.39 -4.66 9.56
C PHE A 21 -8.63 -5.09 10.36
N ALA A 22 -8.93 -6.39 10.36
CA ALA A 22 -10.11 -6.90 11.07
C ALA A 22 -10.02 -6.67 12.59
N SER A 23 -8.84 -6.83 13.17
CA SER A 23 -8.66 -6.72 14.61
C SER A 23 -8.44 -5.28 15.10
N ARG A 24 -7.78 -4.45 14.28
CA ARG A 24 -7.38 -3.10 14.75
C ARG A 24 -8.09 -1.97 14.01
N PHE A 25 -8.61 -2.21 12.82
CA PHE A 25 -9.29 -1.19 12.02
C PHE A 25 -10.59 -1.73 11.43
N PRO A 26 -11.50 -2.24 12.29
CA PRO A 26 -12.70 -2.93 11.81
C PRO A 26 -13.69 -2.04 11.05
N SER A 27 -13.59 -0.73 11.19
CA SER A 27 -14.46 0.19 10.46
C SER A 27 -13.94 0.52 9.06
N VAL A 28 -12.74 0.08 8.70
CA VAL A 28 -12.19 0.31 7.36
C VAL A 28 -12.81 -0.67 6.37
N GLU A 29 -13.33 -0.13 5.26
CA GLU A 29 -13.79 -0.94 4.14
C GLU A 29 -12.55 -1.42 3.37
N LEU A 30 -12.34 -2.73 3.33
CA LEU A 30 -11.11 -3.34 2.79
C LEU A 30 -11.42 -4.18 1.56
N LEU A 31 -10.66 -3.97 0.50
CA LEU A 31 -10.69 -4.79 -0.70
C LEU A 31 -9.30 -5.38 -0.95
N VAL A 32 -9.24 -6.67 -1.30
CA VAL A 32 -8.00 -7.34 -1.66
C VAL A 32 -8.03 -7.69 -3.14
N VAL A 33 -7.00 -7.30 -3.88
CA VAL A 33 -6.85 -7.58 -5.30
C VAL A 33 -5.52 -8.28 -5.51
N ALA A 34 -5.54 -9.44 -6.17
CA ALA A 34 -4.36 -10.27 -6.35
C ALA A 34 -3.56 -9.97 -7.62
N ASN A 35 -4.07 -9.10 -8.49
CA ASN A 35 -3.51 -8.88 -9.82
C ASN A 35 -3.63 -7.41 -10.20
N GLY A 36 -2.53 -6.85 -10.71
CA GLY A 36 -2.46 -5.43 -11.08
C GLY A 36 -3.34 -5.05 -12.27
N MET A 37 -3.75 -6.01 -13.10
CA MET A 37 -4.60 -5.72 -14.26
C MET A 37 -5.96 -5.15 -13.86
N GLU A 38 -6.49 -5.55 -12.71
CA GLU A 38 -7.78 -5.08 -12.23
C GLU A 38 -7.67 -3.87 -11.29
N ALA A 39 -6.44 -3.54 -10.88
CA ALA A 39 -6.21 -2.61 -9.79
C ALA A 39 -6.76 -1.21 -10.05
N MET A 40 -6.47 -0.63 -11.23
CA MET A 40 -6.90 0.75 -11.49
C MET A 40 -8.42 0.88 -11.51
N GLY A 41 -9.13 -0.07 -12.11
CA GLY A 41 -10.58 -0.04 -12.11
C GLY A 41 -11.16 -0.07 -10.71
N LYS A 42 -10.60 -0.91 -9.84
CA LYS A 42 -11.02 -1.00 -8.45
C LYS A 42 -10.69 0.27 -7.67
N ILE A 43 -9.51 0.84 -7.89
CA ILE A 43 -9.09 2.08 -7.25
C ILE A 43 -10.02 3.23 -7.66
N GLU A 44 -10.32 3.34 -8.94
CA GLU A 44 -11.20 4.41 -9.41
C GLU A 44 -12.62 4.24 -8.91
N SER A 45 -13.08 3.01 -8.74
CA SER A 45 -14.41 2.71 -8.22
C SER A 45 -14.52 2.95 -6.71
N LEU A 46 -13.51 2.57 -5.95
CA LEU A 46 -13.53 2.64 -4.49
C LEU A 46 -13.04 3.97 -3.94
N LEU A 47 -12.12 4.65 -4.63
CA LEU A 47 -11.46 5.87 -4.18
C LEU A 47 -10.86 5.70 -2.78
N PRO A 48 -9.88 4.80 -2.63
CA PRO A 48 -9.35 4.46 -1.31
C PRO A 48 -8.53 5.58 -0.69
N ASP A 49 -8.51 5.60 0.64
CA ASP A 49 -7.63 6.47 1.42
C ASP A 49 -6.22 5.88 1.49
N LEU A 50 -6.12 4.54 1.42
CA LEU A 50 -4.88 3.82 1.62
C LEU A 50 -4.78 2.67 0.63
N ILE A 51 -3.60 2.51 0.03
CA ILE A 51 -3.29 1.41 -0.87
C ILE A 51 -1.99 0.78 -0.41
N LEU A 52 -2.01 -0.55 -0.18
CA LEU A 52 -0.80 -1.33 0.06
C LEU A 52 -0.51 -2.12 -1.21
N ILE A 53 0.68 -1.96 -1.77
CA ILE A 53 1.02 -2.58 -3.06
C ILE A 53 2.34 -3.32 -2.99
N ASP A 54 2.32 -4.62 -3.34
CA ASP A 54 3.50 -5.45 -3.44
C ASP A 54 4.29 -5.11 -4.71
N ILE A 55 5.60 -4.89 -4.56
CA ILE A 55 6.49 -4.62 -5.69
C ILE A 55 6.43 -5.74 -6.74
N LYS A 56 6.12 -6.98 -6.34
CA LYS A 56 6.05 -8.14 -7.22
C LYS A 56 4.63 -8.51 -7.64
N LEU A 57 3.72 -7.55 -7.63
CA LEU A 57 2.34 -7.80 -8.05
C LEU A 57 2.30 -8.27 -9.50
N PRO A 58 1.69 -9.44 -9.80
CA PRO A 58 1.58 -9.89 -11.19
C PRO A 58 0.55 -9.08 -11.97
N GLY A 59 0.66 -9.10 -13.30
CA GLY A 59 -0.32 -8.52 -14.20
C GLY A 59 -0.09 -7.08 -14.58
N ASP A 60 0.69 -6.33 -13.81
CA ASP A 60 1.09 -4.96 -14.12
C ASP A 60 2.39 -4.66 -13.40
N ASN A 61 3.12 -3.68 -13.88
CA ASN A 61 4.32 -3.22 -13.19
C ASN A 61 3.90 -2.37 -11.99
N ALA A 62 4.26 -2.80 -10.79
CA ALA A 62 3.82 -2.13 -9.55
C ALA A 62 4.33 -0.69 -9.45
N LEU A 63 5.53 -0.41 -9.97
CA LEU A 63 6.09 0.94 -9.95
C LEU A 63 5.33 1.86 -10.89
N ASP A 64 5.03 1.39 -12.11
CA ASP A 64 4.25 2.17 -13.07
C ASP A 64 2.83 2.38 -12.56
N LEU A 65 2.25 1.35 -11.95
CA LEU A 65 0.92 1.43 -11.36
C LEU A 65 0.89 2.48 -10.25
N THR A 66 1.89 2.49 -9.38
CA THR A 66 2.02 3.48 -8.31
C THR A 66 2.07 4.89 -8.89
N ARG A 67 2.86 5.10 -9.95
CA ARG A 67 2.94 6.41 -10.59
C ARG A 67 1.59 6.86 -11.15
N ARG A 68 0.87 5.95 -11.80
CA ARG A 68 -0.47 6.26 -12.32
C ARG A 68 -1.45 6.58 -11.20
N ILE A 69 -1.40 5.82 -10.12
CA ILE A 69 -2.25 6.07 -8.95
C ILE A 69 -1.99 7.46 -8.39
N LYS A 70 -0.74 7.81 -8.16
CA LYS A 70 -0.40 9.10 -7.55
C LYS A 70 -0.69 10.28 -8.47
N THR A 71 -0.63 10.06 -9.77
CA THR A 71 -0.97 11.09 -10.75
C THR A 71 -2.48 11.36 -10.76
N ARG A 72 -3.29 10.30 -10.72
CA ARG A 72 -4.75 10.41 -10.84
C ARG A 72 -5.44 10.62 -9.49
N HIS A 73 -4.86 10.07 -8.42
CA HIS A 73 -5.46 10.07 -7.08
C HIS A 73 -4.39 10.45 -6.05
N PRO A 74 -3.88 11.69 -6.09
CA PRO A 74 -2.76 12.09 -5.22
C PRO A 74 -3.08 12.03 -3.73
N GLU A 75 -4.36 12.04 -3.35
CA GLU A 75 -4.77 11.97 -1.94
C GLU A 75 -4.69 10.55 -1.39
N SER A 76 -4.69 9.52 -2.24
CA SER A 76 -4.56 8.14 -1.78
C SER A 76 -3.13 7.91 -1.30
N ALA A 77 -2.96 7.48 -0.06
CA ALA A 77 -1.64 7.14 0.47
C ALA A 77 -1.24 5.76 -0.05
N VAL A 78 -0.02 5.63 -0.55
CA VAL A 78 0.49 4.37 -1.07
C VAL A 78 1.63 3.86 -0.20
N ILE A 79 1.46 2.66 0.38
CA ILE A 79 2.50 1.92 1.07
C ILE A 79 3.04 0.87 0.11
N PHE A 80 4.32 0.96 -0.21
CA PHE A 80 4.99 -0.03 -1.07
C PHE A 80 5.50 -1.17 -0.20
N LEU A 81 5.16 -2.42 -0.56
CA LEU A 81 5.56 -3.61 0.19
C LEU A 81 6.68 -4.33 -0.55
N CYS A 82 7.74 -4.68 0.16
CA CYS A 82 8.88 -5.39 -0.40
C CYS A 82 9.41 -6.41 0.59
N SER A 83 9.91 -7.54 0.08
CA SER A 83 10.49 -8.58 0.93
C SER A 83 11.85 -8.22 1.49
N TYR A 84 12.52 -7.24 0.89
CA TYR A 84 13.90 -6.87 1.24
C TYR A 84 14.00 -5.40 1.60
N ASP A 85 14.74 -5.11 2.69
CA ASP A 85 15.04 -3.74 3.08
C ASP A 85 16.35 -3.30 2.44
N MET A 86 16.27 -2.85 1.18
CA MET A 86 17.43 -2.37 0.45
C MET A 86 17.22 -0.92 0.04
N PRO A 87 18.25 -0.07 0.19
CA PRO A 87 18.13 1.35 -0.18
C PRO A 87 17.67 1.57 -1.61
N GLU A 88 18.09 0.71 -2.54
CA GLU A 88 17.69 0.81 -3.94
C GLU A 88 16.18 0.67 -4.12
N TYR A 89 15.56 -0.23 -3.36
CA TYR A 89 14.10 -0.44 -3.44
C TYR A 89 13.35 0.74 -2.84
N ARG A 90 13.83 1.27 -1.72
CA ARG A 90 13.22 2.44 -1.10
C ARG A 90 13.30 3.65 -2.03
N ASP A 91 14.46 3.87 -2.61
CA ASP A 91 14.69 4.98 -3.51
C ASP A 91 13.80 4.88 -4.74
N THR A 92 13.74 3.70 -5.35
CA THR A 92 12.92 3.47 -6.53
C THR A 92 11.43 3.67 -6.22
N ALA A 93 10.95 3.17 -5.09
CA ALA A 93 9.56 3.34 -4.68
C ALA A 93 9.23 4.82 -4.50
N SER A 94 10.10 5.57 -3.84
CA SER A 94 9.91 7.00 -3.60
C SER A 94 9.86 7.78 -4.91
N ARG A 95 10.75 7.46 -5.85
CA ARG A 95 10.77 8.13 -7.17
C ARG A 95 9.51 7.89 -7.97
N HIS A 96 8.83 6.78 -7.75
CA HIS A 96 7.57 6.47 -8.44
C HIS A 96 6.35 6.99 -7.69
N GLY A 97 6.58 7.69 -6.58
CA GLY A 97 5.50 8.38 -5.87
C GLY A 97 4.93 7.64 -4.66
N ALA A 98 5.51 6.50 -4.26
CA ALA A 98 5.06 5.84 -3.05
C ALA A 98 5.28 6.76 -1.84
N ASP A 99 4.28 6.82 -0.98
CA ASP A 99 4.35 7.68 0.21
C ASP A 99 5.10 7.01 1.34
N TYR A 100 5.05 5.68 1.41
CA TYR A 100 5.67 4.89 2.48
C TYR A 100 6.21 3.58 1.91
N PHE A 101 7.18 3.01 2.61
CA PHE A 101 7.79 1.73 2.27
C PHE A 101 7.77 0.83 3.51
N MET A 102 7.33 -0.42 3.35
CA MET A 102 7.34 -1.41 4.42
C MET A 102 8.02 -2.68 3.94
N VAL A 103 8.88 -3.26 4.78
CA VAL A 103 9.41 -4.60 4.56
C VAL A 103 8.35 -5.59 5.03
N LYS A 104 8.07 -6.61 4.23
CA LYS A 104 6.94 -7.52 4.52
C LYS A 104 7.03 -8.20 5.87
N ASP A 105 8.23 -8.56 6.32
CA ASP A 105 8.45 -9.25 7.59
C ASP A 105 8.57 -8.29 8.78
N SER A 106 8.23 -7.01 8.60
CA SER A 106 8.22 -6.07 9.71
C SER A 106 7.27 -6.53 10.80
N PRO A 107 7.55 -6.20 12.07
CA PRO A 107 6.64 -6.54 13.17
C PRO A 107 5.24 -6.01 12.95
N THR A 108 4.23 -6.75 13.38
CA THR A 108 2.83 -6.36 13.25
C THR A 108 2.57 -4.96 13.82
N GLY A 109 3.21 -4.63 14.95
CA GLY A 109 3.06 -3.30 15.56
C GLY A 109 3.49 -2.16 14.65
N ASP A 110 4.49 -2.38 13.78
CA ASP A 110 4.95 -1.36 12.84
C ASP A 110 3.88 -1.10 11.78
N TYR A 111 3.21 -2.16 11.29
CA TYR A 111 2.09 -2.01 10.36
C TYR A 111 0.95 -1.24 11.00
N ILE A 112 0.60 -1.61 12.23
CA ILE A 112 -0.50 -0.96 12.95
C ILE A 112 -0.20 0.52 13.16
N ALA A 113 0.99 0.86 13.60
CA ALA A 113 1.38 2.24 13.85
C ALA A 113 1.34 3.08 12.58
N LEU A 114 1.84 2.55 11.46
CA LEU A 114 1.85 3.27 10.20
C LEU A 114 0.43 3.47 9.67
N ILE A 115 -0.38 2.42 9.65
CA ILE A 115 -1.76 2.51 9.17
C ILE A 115 -2.56 3.50 10.01
N GLU A 116 -2.42 3.42 11.33
CA GLU A 116 -3.09 4.35 12.23
C GLU A 116 -2.70 5.80 11.96
N SER A 117 -1.40 6.06 11.76
CA SER A 117 -0.91 7.41 11.43
C SER A 117 -1.53 7.93 10.14
N ILE A 118 -1.60 7.09 9.11
CA ILE A 118 -2.16 7.49 7.82
C ILE A 118 -3.65 7.80 7.95
N LEU A 119 -4.40 6.90 8.58
CA LEU A 119 -5.86 7.05 8.69
C LEU A 119 -6.26 8.20 9.60
N SER A 120 -5.40 8.58 10.53
CA SER A 120 -5.65 9.73 11.41
C SER A 120 -5.12 11.05 10.83
N GLY A 121 -4.51 11.01 9.66
CA GLY A 121 -3.94 12.20 9.04
C GLY A 121 -2.62 12.67 9.65
N ARG A 122 -1.96 11.84 10.49
CA ARG A 122 -0.70 12.20 11.14
C ARG A 122 0.53 11.58 10.48
N GLY A 123 0.31 10.69 9.52
CA GLY A 123 1.41 10.06 8.80
C GLY A 123 2.15 11.06 7.92
N ARG A 124 3.47 10.86 7.75
CA ARG A 124 4.28 11.67 6.85
C ARG A 124 4.74 10.84 5.66
N PRO A 125 4.63 11.37 4.45
CA PRO A 125 5.14 10.66 3.27
C PRO A 125 6.64 10.44 3.38
N MET A 126 7.10 9.39 2.69
CA MET A 126 8.51 9.10 2.54
C MET A 126 9.19 10.28 1.83
N GLU A 127 10.29 10.79 2.41
CA GLU A 127 11.04 11.85 1.76
C GLU A 127 11.89 11.25 0.64
N ASN A 128 11.97 12.01 -0.47
CA ASN A 128 12.83 11.62 -1.55
C ASN A 128 14.28 11.85 -1.13
N PRO A 129 15.12 10.82 -1.16
CA PRO A 129 16.53 10.97 -0.79
C PRO A 129 17.31 11.61 -1.93
N SER A 130 17.16 12.87 -2.08
CA SER A 130 17.88 13.62 -3.13
C SER A 130 19.18 14.19 -2.61
#